data_7dd449a35358a9915b65e734d347d4a9
#
_entry.id   7dd449a35358a9915b65e734d347d4a9
#
_cell.length_a   1.000
_cell.length_b   1.000
_cell.length_c   1.000
_cell.angle_alpha   90.00
_cell.angle_beta   90.00
_cell.angle_gamma   90.00
#
_symmetry.space_group_name_H-M   'P 1'
#
loop_
_entity.id
_entity.type
_entity.pdbx_description
1 polymer ?
#
loop_
_entity_poly.entity_id
_entity_poly.type
_entity_poly.pdbx_seq_one_letter_code
_entity_poly.pdbx_strand_id
1 'polypeptide(L)'
;MLLVAVSGGIDSMCLAEKLRLSGGAFAVAHCNFSLRGDDSDADEAHVRAWAAEHGILCHVKRFDTRAFAREQGISVEMAARRLRYRWFGQLCRAFAYEGVAVAHNANDNAETLLLNLLRGTGLRGITGMKENGFLPDPEYADIPLLRPLLRMTRAEIEAFAKENGLAWREDGTNVLNDYKRNKIRNLVFPVFADINPSFVQTLNRDMARFREEMELGHETGPLGARDGEIGEPGPSGTRNGGITMQEEAWDGSLPVKQPTGVLILDADKAGIPEGTAPVVGPWKSGDWIRPLGAPGKKKMQDWFTDHHIPADEKPFVPLLRSSLDPQHILAVIPHCIDHSVRVGDSTRRIIRISVKND
;
A
#
# COMPACT_ATOMS: atom_id res chain seq x y z
N MET A 1 23.59 10.50 5.65
CA MET A 1 23.32 11.40 4.49
C MET A 1 22.15 10.86 3.69
N LEU A 2 21.16 11.71 3.33
CA LEU A 2 19.98 11.29 2.58
C LEU A 2 20.19 11.35 1.05
N LEU A 3 19.43 10.53 0.32
CA LEU A 3 19.26 10.65 -1.14
C LEU A 3 17.94 11.36 -1.43
N VAL A 4 17.96 12.50 -2.11
CA VAL A 4 16.78 13.31 -2.43
C VAL A 4 16.37 13.11 -3.88
N ALA A 5 15.15 12.64 -4.11
CA ALA A 5 14.61 12.47 -5.45
C ALA A 5 14.15 13.82 -6.02
N VAL A 6 14.81 14.30 -7.08
CA VAL A 6 14.52 15.59 -7.70
C VAL A 6 14.15 15.40 -9.17
N SER A 7 12.92 15.79 -9.52
CA SER A 7 12.41 15.70 -10.89
C SER A 7 12.62 16.97 -11.72
N GLY A 8 12.91 18.10 -11.09
CA GLY A 8 12.96 19.43 -11.70
C GLY A 8 11.67 20.24 -11.53
N GLY A 9 10.56 19.60 -11.15
CA GLY A 9 9.31 20.27 -10.82
C GLY A 9 9.35 20.91 -9.43
N ILE A 10 8.44 21.90 -9.21
CA ILE A 10 8.43 22.78 -8.02
C ILE A 10 8.48 22.00 -6.69
N ASP A 11 7.71 20.92 -6.52
CA ASP A 11 7.67 20.18 -5.26
C ASP A 11 9.05 19.59 -4.92
N SER A 12 9.71 18.99 -5.91
CA SER A 12 11.01 18.36 -5.74
C SER A 12 12.14 19.36 -5.56
N MET A 13 12.07 20.48 -6.27
CA MET A 13 13.01 21.61 -6.10
C MET A 13 12.85 22.27 -4.74
N CYS A 14 11.59 22.46 -4.28
CA CYS A 14 11.29 22.96 -2.94
C CYS A 14 11.85 22.03 -1.84
N LEU A 15 11.71 20.70 -1.98
CA LEU A 15 12.27 19.76 -1.03
C LEU A 15 13.79 19.89 -0.95
N ALA A 16 14.47 19.91 -2.09
CA ALA A 16 15.92 20.03 -2.16
C ALA A 16 16.41 21.35 -1.54
N GLU A 17 15.75 22.47 -1.85
CA GLU A 17 16.09 23.78 -1.32
C GLU A 17 15.85 23.88 0.19
N LYS A 18 14.73 23.34 0.70
CA LYS A 18 14.48 23.31 2.17
C LYS A 18 15.55 22.51 2.91
N LEU A 19 15.98 21.38 2.36
CA LEU A 19 17.04 20.59 2.97
C LEU A 19 18.39 21.31 2.92
N ARG A 20 18.70 21.99 1.82
CA ARG A 20 19.91 22.82 1.68
C ARG A 20 19.93 23.95 2.73
N LEU A 21 18.83 24.69 2.86
CA LEU A 21 18.73 25.79 3.84
C LEU A 21 18.78 25.30 5.29
N SER A 22 18.33 24.08 5.56
CA SER A 22 18.45 23.47 6.91
C SER A 22 19.86 23.01 7.25
N GLY A 23 20.82 23.08 6.32
CA GLY A 23 22.19 22.61 6.51
C GLY A 23 22.34 21.08 6.50
N GLY A 24 21.31 20.35 6.07
CA GLY A 24 21.36 18.88 5.99
C GLY A 24 22.27 18.40 4.85
N ALA A 25 23.10 17.38 5.13
CA ALA A 25 23.89 16.73 4.08
C ALA A 25 23.03 15.75 3.28
N PHE A 26 22.98 15.94 1.95
CA PHE A 26 22.25 15.05 1.03
C PHE A 26 22.89 15.00 -0.36
N ALA A 27 22.53 13.98 -1.13
CA ALA A 27 22.79 13.89 -2.55
C ALA A 27 21.46 13.90 -3.32
N VAL A 28 21.50 14.37 -4.56
CA VAL A 28 20.35 14.40 -5.47
C VAL A 28 20.33 13.16 -6.37
N ALA A 29 19.14 12.60 -6.60
CA ALA A 29 18.89 11.59 -7.62
C ALA A 29 17.83 12.08 -8.61
N HIS A 30 18.20 12.18 -9.88
CA HIS A 30 17.29 12.53 -10.99
C HIS A 30 17.11 11.35 -11.94
N CYS A 31 15.84 10.97 -12.18
CA CYS A 31 15.46 9.94 -13.15
C CYS A 31 14.99 10.60 -14.45
N ASN A 32 15.76 10.49 -15.52
CA ASN A 32 15.29 10.83 -16.86
C ASN A 32 14.66 9.58 -17.50
N PHE A 33 13.33 9.57 -17.59
CA PHE A 33 12.57 8.42 -18.12
C PHE A 33 12.49 8.41 -19.65
N SER A 34 13.04 9.39 -20.34
CA SER A 34 13.03 9.54 -21.81
C SER A 34 11.62 9.46 -22.44
N LEU A 35 10.62 9.99 -21.73
CA LEU A 35 9.21 9.93 -22.15
C LEU A 35 8.75 11.16 -22.92
N ARG A 36 9.42 12.32 -22.73
CA ARG A 36 9.02 13.63 -23.24
C ARG A 36 10.07 14.28 -24.15
N GLY A 37 11.03 13.49 -24.67
CA GLY A 37 12.10 14.01 -25.55
C GLY A 37 12.88 15.16 -24.88
N ASP A 38 12.97 16.30 -25.60
CA ASP A 38 13.74 17.49 -25.18
C ASP A 38 13.33 18.03 -23.82
N ASP A 39 12.04 17.92 -23.41
CA ASP A 39 11.60 18.33 -22.08
C ASP A 39 12.22 17.50 -20.97
N SER A 40 12.37 16.17 -21.18
CA SER A 40 13.05 15.30 -20.21
C SER A 40 14.53 15.65 -20.06
N ASP A 41 15.18 16.03 -21.17
CA ASP A 41 16.59 16.45 -21.16
C ASP A 41 16.77 17.84 -20.54
N ALA A 42 15.82 18.74 -20.76
CA ALA A 42 15.81 20.06 -20.13
C ALA A 42 15.59 19.98 -18.61
N ASP A 43 14.75 19.03 -18.13
CA ASP A 43 14.60 18.79 -16.69
C ASP A 43 15.91 18.26 -16.07
N GLU A 44 16.55 17.32 -16.73
CA GLU A 44 17.87 16.81 -16.31
C GLU A 44 18.91 17.94 -16.24
N ALA A 45 18.98 18.78 -17.27
CA ALA A 45 19.90 19.92 -17.31
C ALA A 45 19.64 20.91 -16.17
N HIS A 46 18.37 21.22 -15.90
CA HIS A 46 17.97 22.10 -14.79
C HIS A 46 18.41 21.56 -13.43
N VAL A 47 18.14 20.29 -13.14
CA VAL A 47 18.54 19.65 -11.87
C VAL A 47 20.04 19.60 -11.69
N ARG A 48 20.80 19.28 -12.77
CA ARG A 48 22.27 19.27 -12.75
C ARG A 48 22.84 20.66 -12.48
N ALA A 49 22.28 21.69 -13.13
CA ALA A 49 22.75 23.05 -12.96
C ALA A 49 22.54 23.54 -11.51
N TRP A 50 21.35 23.32 -10.95
CA TRP A 50 21.04 23.66 -9.56
C TRP A 50 21.97 22.91 -8.58
N ALA A 51 22.18 21.62 -8.77
CA ALA A 51 23.04 20.82 -7.90
C ALA A 51 24.51 21.29 -7.97
N ALA A 52 25.02 21.61 -9.18
CA ALA A 52 26.36 22.10 -9.39
C ALA A 52 26.58 23.49 -8.75
N GLU A 53 25.62 24.39 -8.88
CA GLU A 53 25.65 25.72 -8.27
C GLU A 53 25.81 25.64 -6.74
N HIS A 54 25.21 24.63 -6.11
CA HIS A 54 25.23 24.47 -4.66
C HIS A 54 26.25 23.42 -4.16
N GLY A 55 27.10 22.89 -5.06
CA GLY A 55 28.11 21.89 -4.69
C GLY A 55 27.53 20.57 -4.19
N ILE A 56 26.30 20.20 -4.62
CA ILE A 56 25.59 18.99 -4.19
C ILE A 56 25.83 17.87 -5.19
N LEU A 57 26.19 16.69 -4.69
CA LEU A 57 26.37 15.49 -5.53
C LEU A 57 25.06 15.13 -6.22
N CYS A 58 25.08 15.02 -7.56
CA CYS A 58 23.91 14.71 -8.37
C CYS A 58 24.11 13.42 -9.16
N HIS A 59 23.34 12.40 -8.80
CA HIS A 59 23.21 11.17 -9.57
C HIS A 59 22.13 11.32 -10.62
N VAL A 60 22.41 10.95 -11.85
CA VAL A 60 21.42 10.96 -12.93
C VAL A 60 21.43 9.64 -13.67
N LYS A 61 20.25 9.12 -13.97
CA LYS A 61 20.09 7.91 -14.79
C LYS A 61 19.01 8.12 -15.83
N ARG A 62 19.36 7.79 -17.07
CA ARG A 62 18.41 7.73 -18.19
C ARG A 62 17.89 6.31 -18.34
N PHE A 63 16.57 6.18 -18.58
CA PHE A 63 15.89 4.90 -18.70
C PHE A 63 15.19 4.79 -20.05
N ASP A 64 15.29 3.63 -20.70
CA ASP A 64 14.34 3.25 -21.75
C ASP A 64 13.08 2.67 -21.11
N THR A 65 12.24 3.58 -20.61
CA THR A 65 11.03 3.24 -19.87
C THR A 65 10.01 2.48 -20.73
N ARG A 66 9.93 2.84 -22.03
CA ARG A 66 8.98 2.19 -22.95
C ARG A 66 9.40 0.75 -23.28
N ALA A 67 10.70 0.50 -23.47
CA ALA A 67 11.21 -0.85 -23.67
C ALA A 67 10.96 -1.71 -22.43
N PHE A 68 11.30 -1.21 -21.25
CA PHE A 68 11.05 -1.91 -19.99
C PHE A 68 9.56 -2.21 -19.76
N ALA A 69 8.66 -1.26 -20.06
CA ALA A 69 7.22 -1.46 -19.94
C ALA A 69 6.72 -2.60 -20.84
N ARG A 70 7.18 -2.64 -22.10
CA ARG A 70 6.84 -3.71 -23.07
C ARG A 70 7.36 -5.07 -22.61
N GLU A 71 8.62 -5.13 -22.21
CA GLU A 71 9.27 -6.36 -21.74
C GLU A 71 8.57 -6.97 -20.54
N GLN A 72 8.16 -6.11 -19.59
CA GLN A 72 7.49 -6.54 -18.35
C GLN A 72 5.96 -6.66 -18.48
N GLY A 73 5.35 -6.29 -19.62
CA GLY A 73 3.90 -6.33 -19.81
C GLY A 73 3.12 -5.41 -18.87
N ILE A 74 3.69 -4.25 -18.50
CA ILE A 74 3.09 -3.29 -17.54
C ILE A 74 2.90 -1.91 -18.18
N SER A 75 2.11 -1.05 -17.51
CA SER A 75 1.96 0.33 -17.96
C SER A 75 3.28 1.11 -17.84
N VAL A 76 3.44 2.15 -18.69
CA VAL A 76 4.62 3.04 -18.66
C VAL A 76 4.77 3.72 -17.29
N GLU A 77 3.67 4.07 -16.63
CA GLU A 77 3.67 4.65 -15.27
C GLU A 77 4.23 3.66 -14.23
N MET A 78 3.77 2.40 -14.28
CA MET A 78 4.29 1.34 -13.40
C MET A 78 5.77 1.05 -13.69
N ALA A 79 6.17 1.06 -14.96
CA ALA A 79 7.56 0.88 -15.36
C ALA A 79 8.45 1.99 -14.80
N ALA A 80 8.07 3.25 -14.99
CA ALA A 80 8.78 4.40 -14.43
C ALA A 80 8.89 4.33 -12.90
N ARG A 81 7.80 3.93 -12.23
CA ARG A 81 7.78 3.76 -10.76
C ARG A 81 8.74 2.64 -10.32
N ARG A 82 8.73 1.46 -10.95
CA ARG A 82 9.63 0.35 -10.61
C ARG A 82 11.09 0.72 -10.85
N LEU A 83 11.41 1.28 -12.01
CA LEU A 83 12.76 1.71 -12.37
C LEU A 83 13.30 2.74 -11.37
N ARG A 84 12.48 3.71 -10.97
CA ARG A 84 12.82 4.74 -9.99
C ARG A 84 13.24 4.15 -8.65
N TYR A 85 12.35 3.39 -8.01
CA TYR A 85 12.60 2.91 -6.65
C TYR A 85 13.69 1.85 -6.59
N ARG A 86 13.80 0.99 -7.61
CA ARG A 86 14.92 0.06 -7.73
C ARG A 86 16.25 0.80 -7.82
N TRP A 87 16.33 1.82 -8.65
CA TRP A 87 17.57 2.60 -8.78
C TRP A 87 17.90 3.39 -7.52
N PHE A 88 16.92 3.96 -6.83
CA PHE A 88 17.17 4.61 -5.55
C PHE A 88 17.71 3.62 -4.52
N GLY A 89 17.17 2.41 -4.46
CA GLY A 89 17.70 1.35 -3.62
C GLY A 89 19.15 0.99 -3.94
N GLN A 90 19.48 0.85 -5.23
CA GLN A 90 20.85 0.62 -5.69
C GLN A 90 21.81 1.74 -5.24
N LEU A 91 21.40 3.00 -5.37
CA LEU A 91 22.21 4.14 -4.91
C LEU A 91 22.40 4.12 -3.40
N CYS A 92 21.35 3.86 -2.63
CA CYS A 92 21.45 3.77 -1.17
C CYS A 92 22.45 2.69 -0.74
N ARG A 93 22.43 1.52 -1.36
CA ARG A 93 23.41 0.46 -1.08
C ARG A 93 24.81 0.82 -1.51
N ALA A 94 24.98 1.41 -2.70
CA ALA A 94 26.30 1.71 -3.27
C ALA A 94 27.02 2.85 -2.53
N PHE A 95 26.27 3.84 -2.02
CA PHE A 95 26.83 5.05 -1.42
C PHE A 95 26.50 5.17 0.09
N ALA A 96 25.92 4.14 0.70
CA ALA A 96 25.54 4.10 2.11
C ALA A 96 24.59 5.27 2.51
N TYR A 97 23.62 5.62 1.64
CA TYR A 97 22.60 6.59 2.01
C TYR A 97 21.63 5.97 3.02
N GLU A 98 21.26 6.72 4.04
CA GLU A 98 20.41 6.30 5.16
C GLU A 98 18.93 6.15 4.76
N GLY A 99 18.53 6.73 3.63
CA GLY A 99 17.17 6.66 3.11
C GLY A 99 16.97 7.59 1.93
N VAL A 100 15.75 7.54 1.38
CA VAL A 100 15.34 8.34 0.23
C VAL A 100 14.26 9.34 0.66
N ALA A 101 14.45 10.62 0.33
CA ALA A 101 13.44 11.65 0.51
C ALA A 101 12.74 11.96 -0.82
N VAL A 102 11.39 11.98 -0.80
CA VAL A 102 10.54 12.30 -1.96
C VAL A 102 9.58 13.43 -1.64
N ALA A 103 9.23 14.22 -2.65
CA ALA A 103 8.49 15.47 -2.49
C ALA A 103 6.96 15.30 -2.55
N HIS A 104 6.41 14.19 -2.03
CA HIS A 104 4.96 14.09 -1.87
C HIS A 104 4.47 15.14 -0.87
N ASN A 105 3.40 15.83 -1.23
CA ASN A 105 2.82 16.94 -0.46
C ASN A 105 1.40 16.64 0.03
N ALA A 106 0.76 17.59 0.74
CA ALA A 106 -0.57 17.42 1.29
C ALA A 106 -1.66 17.24 0.21
N ASN A 107 -1.49 17.86 -0.96
CA ASN A 107 -2.42 17.67 -2.07
C ASN A 107 -2.32 16.26 -2.65
N ASP A 108 -1.10 15.72 -2.83
CA ASP A 108 -0.90 14.33 -3.27
C ASP A 108 -1.51 13.32 -2.30
N ASN A 109 -1.45 13.62 -1.00
CA ASN A 109 -2.07 12.80 0.03
C ASN A 109 -3.60 12.81 -0.07
N ALA A 110 -4.20 13.98 -0.27
CA ALA A 110 -5.64 14.12 -0.52
C ALA A 110 -6.08 13.41 -1.82
N GLU A 111 -5.30 13.53 -2.91
CA GLU A 111 -5.54 12.78 -4.16
C GLU A 111 -5.52 11.26 -3.91
N THR A 112 -4.55 10.79 -3.12
CA THR A 112 -4.42 9.37 -2.78
C THR A 112 -5.61 8.87 -1.98
N LEU A 113 -6.11 9.64 -1.00
CA LEU A 113 -7.33 9.32 -0.26
C LEU A 113 -8.52 9.16 -1.20
N LEU A 114 -8.77 10.14 -2.07
CA LEU A 114 -9.90 10.09 -3.00
C LEU A 114 -9.79 8.91 -3.97
N LEU A 115 -8.59 8.61 -4.49
CA LEU A 115 -8.37 7.45 -5.34
C LEU A 115 -8.64 6.14 -4.61
N ASN A 116 -8.25 6.03 -3.35
CA ASN A 116 -8.51 4.85 -2.54
C ASN A 116 -10.02 4.68 -2.29
N LEU A 117 -10.72 5.75 -1.93
CA LEU A 117 -12.18 5.75 -1.75
C LEU A 117 -12.91 5.31 -3.03
N LEU A 118 -12.50 5.83 -4.20
CA LEU A 118 -13.10 5.49 -5.50
C LEU A 118 -12.83 4.04 -5.94
N ARG A 119 -11.77 3.41 -5.43
CA ARG A 119 -11.45 2.00 -5.71
C ARG A 119 -12.12 1.03 -4.75
N GLY A 120 -12.71 1.52 -3.69
CA GLY A 120 -13.10 0.74 -2.52
C GLY A 120 -11.87 0.43 -1.66
N THR A 121 -11.89 0.86 -0.41
CA THR A 121 -10.76 0.67 0.50
C THR A 121 -11.24 0.32 1.89
N GLY A 122 -10.44 -0.45 2.64
CA GLY A 122 -10.60 -0.62 4.08
C GLY A 122 -9.98 0.55 4.86
N LEU A 123 -9.98 0.43 6.18
CA LEU A 123 -9.52 1.48 7.09
C LEU A 123 -8.08 1.96 6.78
N ARG A 124 -7.17 1.07 6.40
CA ARG A 124 -5.79 1.45 6.04
C ARG A 124 -5.72 2.42 4.87
N GLY A 125 -6.61 2.32 3.90
CA GLY A 125 -6.59 3.20 2.72
C GLY A 125 -7.11 4.61 2.98
N ILE A 126 -7.87 4.83 4.05
CA ILE A 126 -8.35 6.17 4.43
C ILE A 126 -7.38 6.95 5.31
N THR A 127 -6.29 6.34 5.78
CA THR A 127 -5.26 7.02 6.59
C THR A 127 -4.23 7.78 5.75
N GLY A 128 -4.33 7.70 4.43
CA GLY A 128 -3.42 8.37 3.50
C GLY A 128 -1.98 7.83 3.53
N MET A 129 -1.04 8.63 3.03
CA MET A 129 0.38 8.30 3.04
C MET A 129 0.99 8.55 4.43
N LYS A 130 1.96 7.70 4.83
CA LYS A 130 2.79 7.93 6.02
C LYS A 130 3.95 8.86 5.67
N GLU A 131 4.37 9.73 6.61
CA GLU A 131 5.56 10.57 6.45
C GLU A 131 6.83 9.71 6.29
N ASN A 132 6.91 8.65 7.08
CA ASN A 132 7.98 7.69 7.07
C ASN A 132 7.44 6.33 6.62
N GLY A 133 8.19 5.65 5.80
CA GLY A 133 7.90 4.32 5.29
C GLY A 133 9.15 3.67 4.73
N PHE A 134 8.98 2.72 3.84
CA PHE A 134 10.08 2.03 3.18
C PHE A 134 9.91 2.08 1.65
N LEU A 135 10.98 1.80 0.92
CA LEU A 135 10.91 1.74 -0.54
C LEU A 135 9.94 0.64 -0.98
N PRO A 136 9.05 0.92 -1.95
CA PRO A 136 8.09 -0.07 -2.46
C PRO A 136 8.73 -0.98 -3.52
N ASP A 137 9.95 -1.46 -3.26
CA ASP A 137 10.67 -2.46 -4.06
C ASP A 137 11.07 -3.61 -3.15
N PRO A 138 10.69 -4.86 -3.43
CA PRO A 138 10.94 -6.00 -2.53
C PRO A 138 12.42 -6.23 -2.19
N GLU A 139 13.33 -5.88 -3.10
CA GLU A 139 14.77 -6.03 -2.91
C GLU A 139 15.34 -4.96 -1.95
N TYR A 140 14.63 -3.83 -1.82
CA TYR A 140 15.07 -2.66 -1.04
C TYR A 140 14.04 -2.21 0.00
N ALA A 141 13.15 -3.11 0.43
CA ALA A 141 12.07 -2.82 1.36
C ALA A 141 12.50 -2.47 2.79
N ASP A 142 13.79 -2.56 3.09
CA ASP A 142 14.40 -2.14 4.36
C ASP A 142 14.94 -0.70 4.32
N ILE A 143 14.99 -0.06 3.13
CA ILE A 143 15.50 1.31 2.98
C ILE A 143 14.40 2.31 3.30
N PRO A 144 14.62 3.25 4.26
CA PRO A 144 13.66 4.27 4.61
C PRO A 144 13.25 5.17 3.45
N LEU A 145 11.94 5.45 3.33
CA LEU A 145 11.35 6.41 2.40
C LEU A 145 10.66 7.53 3.17
N LEU A 146 11.18 8.74 3.06
CA LEU A 146 10.75 9.92 3.80
C LEU A 146 9.94 10.86 2.89
N ARG A 147 8.94 11.53 3.45
CA ARG A 147 8.09 12.52 2.77
C ARG A 147 8.03 13.83 3.56
N PRO A 148 9.11 14.62 3.56
CA PRO A 148 9.21 15.81 4.41
C PRO A 148 8.18 16.90 4.08
N LEU A 149 7.62 16.91 2.87
CA LEU A 149 6.62 17.90 2.44
C LEU A 149 5.17 17.42 2.63
N LEU A 150 4.93 16.23 3.24
CA LEU A 150 3.60 15.64 3.28
C LEU A 150 2.55 16.48 4.00
N ARG A 151 2.99 17.39 4.90
CA ARG A 151 2.11 18.34 5.60
C ARG A 151 1.97 19.68 4.89
N MET A 152 2.81 19.97 3.89
CA MET A 152 2.75 21.24 3.15
C MET A 152 1.75 21.13 2.00
N THR A 153 0.91 22.14 1.88
CA THR A 153 0.01 22.28 0.72
C THR A 153 0.77 22.81 -0.50
N ARG A 154 0.18 22.64 -1.67
CA ARG A 154 0.74 23.18 -2.91
C ARG A 154 0.91 24.69 -2.85
N ALA A 155 -0.04 25.40 -2.26
CA ALA A 155 0.04 26.87 -2.08
C ALA A 155 1.23 27.29 -1.20
N GLU A 156 1.50 26.55 -0.12
CA GLU A 156 2.67 26.80 0.75
C GLU A 156 3.99 26.49 0.04
N ILE A 157 4.02 25.46 -0.83
CA ILE A 157 5.19 25.15 -1.65
C ILE A 157 5.46 26.26 -2.66
N GLU A 158 4.42 26.77 -3.34
CA GLU A 158 4.53 27.89 -4.28
C GLU A 158 4.96 29.18 -3.61
N ALA A 159 4.44 29.48 -2.42
CA ALA A 159 4.86 30.60 -1.61
C ALA A 159 6.34 30.51 -1.23
N PHE A 160 6.78 29.33 -0.73
CA PHE A 160 8.17 29.09 -0.39
C PHE A 160 9.10 29.23 -1.61
N ALA A 161 8.73 28.65 -2.74
CA ALA A 161 9.54 28.74 -3.96
C ALA A 161 9.69 30.18 -4.43
N LYS A 162 8.62 30.98 -4.37
CA LYS A 162 8.63 32.40 -4.72
C LYS A 162 9.47 33.23 -3.76
N GLU A 163 9.33 33.02 -2.45
CA GLU A 163 10.09 33.73 -1.41
C GLU A 163 11.59 33.51 -1.55
N ASN A 164 12.01 32.31 -1.93
CA ASN A 164 13.42 31.95 -2.08
C ASN A 164 13.96 32.13 -3.51
N GLY A 165 13.17 32.68 -4.44
CA GLY A 165 13.59 32.89 -5.82
C GLY A 165 13.95 31.57 -6.55
N LEU A 166 13.35 30.46 -6.10
CA LEU A 166 13.65 29.13 -6.62
C LEU A 166 13.13 28.98 -8.05
N ALA A 167 13.99 28.57 -8.96
CA ALA A 167 13.59 28.23 -10.31
C ALA A 167 13.11 26.77 -10.37
N TRP A 168 12.08 26.52 -11.16
CA TRP A 168 11.56 25.17 -11.44
C TRP A 168 11.04 25.07 -12.86
N ARG A 169 10.80 23.85 -13.32
CA ARG A 169 10.18 23.61 -14.62
C ARG A 169 8.76 23.08 -14.42
N GLU A 170 7.82 23.59 -15.21
CA GLU A 170 6.45 23.07 -15.20
C GLU A 170 6.34 21.84 -16.11
N ASP A 171 5.69 20.79 -15.61
CA ASP A 171 5.37 19.63 -16.42
C ASP A 171 4.08 19.89 -17.21
N GLY A 172 4.21 20.13 -18.51
CA GLY A 172 3.06 20.38 -19.41
C GLY A 172 2.02 19.24 -19.42
N THR A 173 2.37 18.03 -18.98
CA THR A 173 1.43 16.91 -18.88
C THR A 173 0.48 17.02 -17.70
N ASN A 174 0.75 17.90 -16.73
CA ASN A 174 -0.15 18.12 -15.58
C ASN A 174 -1.52 18.68 -15.99
N VAL A 175 -1.62 19.33 -17.13
CA VAL A 175 -2.88 19.89 -17.68
C VAL A 175 -3.75 18.83 -18.32
N LEU A 176 -3.18 17.69 -18.74
CA LEU A 176 -3.91 16.63 -19.43
C LEU A 176 -4.70 15.79 -18.43
N ASN A 177 -6.01 15.63 -18.67
CA ASN A 177 -6.91 14.83 -17.83
C ASN A 177 -6.92 13.32 -18.17
N ASP A 178 -5.87 12.81 -18.80
CA ASP A 178 -5.78 11.39 -19.19
C ASP A 178 -5.59 10.47 -17.99
N TYR A 179 -4.99 10.98 -16.93
CA TYR A 179 -4.72 10.23 -15.70
C TYR A 179 -5.76 10.52 -14.61
N LYS A 180 -6.15 9.49 -13.85
CA LYS A 180 -7.14 9.62 -12.77
C LYS A 180 -6.76 10.70 -11.73
N ARG A 181 -5.47 10.84 -11.42
CA ARG A 181 -4.97 11.88 -10.51
C ARG A 181 -5.18 13.29 -11.06
N ASN A 182 -4.87 13.51 -12.35
CA ASN A 182 -5.09 14.80 -12.98
C ASN A 182 -6.58 15.18 -13.01
N LYS A 183 -7.48 14.18 -13.22
CA LYS A 183 -8.94 14.44 -13.12
C LYS A 183 -9.35 14.89 -11.73
N ILE A 184 -8.83 14.26 -10.67
CA ILE A 184 -9.11 14.70 -9.30
C ILE A 184 -8.60 16.12 -9.08
N ARG A 185 -7.35 16.39 -9.44
CA ARG A 185 -6.72 17.72 -9.27
C ARG A 185 -7.44 18.82 -10.05
N ASN A 186 -7.76 18.56 -11.31
CA ASN A 186 -8.25 19.60 -12.22
C ASN A 186 -9.78 19.76 -12.20
N LEU A 187 -10.54 18.71 -11.83
CA LEU A 187 -11.99 18.74 -11.89
C LEU A 187 -12.66 18.64 -10.50
N VAL A 188 -12.12 17.84 -9.60
CA VAL A 188 -12.74 17.60 -8.29
C VAL A 188 -12.26 18.61 -7.24
N PHE A 189 -10.96 18.86 -7.18
CA PHE A 189 -10.39 19.81 -6.22
C PHE A 189 -10.95 21.24 -6.32
N PRO A 190 -11.20 21.81 -7.52
CA PRO A 190 -11.85 23.13 -7.63
C PRO A 190 -13.24 23.16 -6.99
N VAL A 191 -14.04 22.09 -7.16
CA VAL A 191 -15.36 21.96 -6.51
C VAL A 191 -15.23 21.88 -5.00
N PHE A 192 -14.25 21.13 -4.49
CA PHE A 192 -14.00 21.04 -3.05
C PHE A 192 -13.51 22.37 -2.47
N ALA A 193 -12.69 23.11 -3.21
CA ALA A 193 -12.20 24.42 -2.80
C ALA A 193 -13.32 25.48 -2.74
N ASP A 194 -14.30 25.41 -3.63
CA ASP A 194 -15.49 26.27 -3.61
C ASP A 194 -16.34 26.02 -2.35
N ILE A 195 -16.50 24.75 -1.95
CA ILE A 195 -17.25 24.37 -0.75
C ILE A 195 -16.45 24.65 0.53
N ASN A 196 -15.17 24.30 0.54
CA ASN A 196 -14.25 24.48 1.67
C ASN A 196 -12.85 24.84 1.16
N PRO A 197 -12.46 26.12 1.19
CA PRO A 197 -11.12 26.54 0.74
C PRO A 197 -9.96 25.83 1.45
N SER A 198 -10.18 25.33 2.67
CA SER A 198 -9.20 24.58 3.46
C SER A 198 -9.37 23.06 3.36
N PHE A 199 -10.04 22.55 2.31
CA PHE A 199 -10.36 21.10 2.20
C PHE A 199 -9.13 20.20 2.26
N VAL A 200 -7.99 20.62 1.67
CA VAL A 200 -6.74 19.84 1.69
C VAL A 200 -6.26 19.63 3.12
N GLN A 201 -6.19 20.72 3.91
CA GLN A 201 -5.81 20.64 5.32
C GLN A 201 -6.81 19.82 6.13
N THR A 202 -8.12 19.99 5.87
CA THR A 202 -9.18 19.21 6.52
C THR A 202 -9.02 17.73 6.26
N LEU A 203 -8.89 17.30 4.99
CA LEU A 203 -8.69 15.89 4.64
C LEU A 203 -7.42 15.31 5.27
N ASN A 204 -6.31 16.07 5.26
CA ASN A 204 -5.06 15.59 5.86
C ASN A 204 -5.16 15.45 7.38
N ARG A 205 -5.84 16.37 8.07
CA ARG A 205 -6.12 16.28 9.50
C ARG A 205 -6.97 15.06 9.83
N ASP A 206 -8.01 14.81 9.03
CA ASP A 206 -8.89 13.67 9.26
C ASP A 206 -8.19 12.33 9.00
N MET A 207 -7.35 12.25 7.95
CA MET A 207 -6.47 11.09 7.72
C MET A 207 -5.53 10.83 8.90
N ALA A 208 -4.97 11.88 9.50
CA ALA A 208 -4.10 11.76 10.68
C ALA A 208 -4.89 11.24 11.89
N ARG A 209 -6.10 11.76 12.15
CA ARG A 209 -6.99 11.29 13.23
C ARG A 209 -7.37 9.82 13.04
N PHE A 210 -7.77 9.42 11.83
CA PHE A 210 -8.07 8.01 11.55
C PHE A 210 -6.88 7.10 11.82
N ARG A 211 -5.66 7.57 11.53
CA ARG A 211 -4.44 6.82 11.81
C ARG A 211 -4.21 6.68 13.32
N GLU A 212 -4.33 7.77 14.06
CA GLU A 212 -4.20 7.78 15.52
C GLU A 212 -5.23 6.87 16.18
N GLU A 213 -6.49 6.94 15.75
CA GLU A 213 -7.55 6.05 16.27
C GLU A 213 -7.28 4.57 15.95
N MET A 214 -6.73 4.28 14.77
CA MET A 214 -6.32 2.92 14.43
C MET A 214 -5.15 2.43 15.27
N GLU A 215 -4.16 3.28 15.52
CA GLU A 215 -2.99 2.95 16.35
C GLU A 215 -3.42 2.77 17.82
N LEU A 216 -4.26 3.65 18.36
CA LEU A 216 -4.83 3.54 19.71
C LEU A 216 -5.76 2.32 19.86
N GLY A 217 -6.55 1.99 18.84
CA GLY A 217 -7.39 0.79 18.83
C GLY A 217 -6.59 -0.52 18.88
N HIS A 218 -5.30 -0.47 18.54
CA HIS A 218 -4.36 -1.58 18.69
C HIS A 218 -3.74 -1.67 20.10
N GLU A 219 -3.66 -0.55 20.84
CA GLU A 219 -3.13 -0.52 22.21
C GLU A 219 -4.22 -0.77 23.27
N THR A 220 -5.46 -0.41 22.98
CA THR A 220 -6.60 -0.74 23.82
C THR A 220 -7.22 -2.05 23.36
N GLY A 221 -6.70 -3.17 23.83
CA GLY A 221 -7.48 -4.39 23.93
C GLY A 221 -8.79 -4.11 24.68
N PRO A 222 -9.86 -4.91 24.54
CA PRO A 222 -11.18 -4.61 25.06
C PRO A 222 -11.07 -4.25 26.54
N LEU A 223 -11.52 -3.02 26.88
CA LEU A 223 -11.68 -2.55 28.27
C LEU A 223 -12.57 -3.53 29.03
N GLY A 224 -11.96 -4.34 29.86
CA GLY A 224 -12.69 -5.16 30.81
C GLY A 224 -12.20 -6.60 30.99
N ALA A 225 -10.95 -6.78 31.40
CA ALA A 225 -10.60 -7.97 32.18
C ALA A 225 -9.63 -7.53 33.30
N ARG A 226 -10.18 -7.40 34.50
CA ARG A 226 -9.42 -7.32 35.74
C ARG A 226 -8.73 -8.65 35.99
N ASP A 227 -7.51 -8.54 36.55
CA ASP A 227 -6.63 -9.58 37.05
C ASP A 227 -7.32 -10.84 37.59
N GLY A 228 -6.89 -12.00 37.12
CA GLY A 228 -7.25 -13.29 37.70
C GLY A 228 -6.72 -14.46 36.88
N GLU A 229 -5.63 -15.02 37.36
CA GLU A 229 -5.14 -16.38 37.16
C GLU A 229 -4.58 -16.82 35.79
N ILE A 230 -3.26 -17.05 35.85
CA ILE A 230 -2.43 -17.74 34.86
C ILE A 230 -2.89 -19.21 34.78
N GLY A 231 -3.63 -19.54 33.73
CA GLY A 231 -3.90 -20.93 33.31
C GLY A 231 -2.88 -21.35 32.25
N GLU A 232 -2.27 -22.50 32.44
CA GLU A 232 -1.26 -23.08 31.54
C GLU A 232 -1.78 -23.26 30.09
N PRO A 233 -0.92 -23.12 29.06
CA PRO A 233 -1.34 -23.24 27.67
C PRO A 233 -1.53 -24.71 27.28
N GLY A 234 -2.73 -25.08 26.87
CA GLY A 234 -3.00 -26.33 26.19
C GLY A 234 -2.39 -26.33 24.78
N PRO A 235 -2.13 -27.52 24.19
CA PRO A 235 -1.27 -27.65 23.02
C PRO A 235 -1.94 -27.27 21.69
N SER A 236 -1.12 -26.71 20.81
CA SER A 236 -1.28 -26.46 19.36
C SER A 236 -2.12 -25.30 18.88
N GLY A 237 -1.49 -24.12 18.85
CA GLY A 237 -1.88 -23.04 17.95
C GLY A 237 -0.69 -22.65 17.06
N THR A 238 -0.75 -22.95 15.79
CA THR A 238 0.30 -22.56 14.83
C THR A 238 0.09 -21.11 14.41
N ARG A 239 1.05 -20.23 14.68
CA ARG A 239 1.03 -18.82 14.25
C ARG A 239 1.60 -18.72 12.84
N ASN A 240 0.74 -18.48 11.86
CA ASN A 240 1.12 -18.00 10.54
C ASN A 240 0.72 -16.52 10.46
N GLY A 241 1.68 -15.59 10.58
CA GLY A 241 1.54 -14.17 10.28
C GLY A 241 0.20 -13.52 10.66
N GLY A 242 -0.18 -13.47 11.95
CA GLY A 242 -1.44 -12.82 12.39
C GLY A 242 -2.71 -13.66 12.22
N ILE A 243 -2.67 -14.83 11.59
CA ILE A 243 -3.82 -15.73 11.46
C ILE A 243 -3.82 -16.71 12.63
N THR A 244 -4.93 -16.73 13.38
CA THR A 244 -5.17 -17.70 14.45
C THR A 244 -6.23 -18.68 13.98
N MET A 245 -5.96 -19.97 14.14
CA MET A 245 -6.89 -21.06 13.83
C MET A 245 -7.11 -21.87 15.10
N GLN A 246 -8.38 -22.03 15.48
CA GLN A 246 -8.78 -22.77 16.66
C GLN A 246 -9.80 -23.85 16.27
N GLU A 247 -9.56 -25.07 16.72
CA GLU A 247 -10.52 -26.15 16.60
C GLU A 247 -11.42 -26.12 17.82
N GLU A 248 -12.75 -26.15 17.60
CA GLU A 248 -13.77 -26.11 18.65
C GLU A 248 -14.82 -27.17 18.39
N ALA A 249 -15.39 -27.73 19.47
CA ALA A 249 -16.60 -28.53 19.35
C ALA A 249 -17.77 -27.63 18.92
N TRP A 250 -18.59 -28.10 17.98
CA TRP A 250 -19.74 -27.33 17.52
C TRP A 250 -20.96 -27.54 18.40
N ASP A 251 -21.49 -26.50 19.01
CA ASP A 251 -22.67 -26.52 19.91
C ASP A 251 -24.00 -26.21 19.19
N GLY A 252 -23.94 -26.01 17.86
CA GLY A 252 -25.14 -25.67 17.07
C GLY A 252 -25.49 -24.18 17.03
N SER A 253 -24.77 -23.31 17.73
CA SER A 253 -25.04 -21.89 17.77
C SER A 253 -24.16 -21.08 16.83
N LEU A 254 -24.72 -20.53 15.75
CA LEU A 254 -24.06 -19.46 15.00
C LEU A 254 -24.33 -18.12 15.70
N PRO A 255 -23.31 -17.31 15.98
CA PRO A 255 -23.55 -15.95 16.43
C PRO A 255 -24.39 -15.21 15.38
N VAL A 256 -25.42 -14.49 15.81
CA VAL A 256 -26.40 -13.76 14.99
C VAL A 256 -25.71 -12.77 14.02
N LYS A 257 -24.47 -12.40 14.30
CA LYS A 257 -23.59 -11.61 13.44
C LYS A 257 -22.16 -12.10 13.64
N GLN A 258 -21.56 -12.71 12.61
CA GLN A 258 -20.15 -13.04 12.69
C GLN A 258 -19.31 -11.75 12.72
N PRO A 259 -18.32 -11.64 13.63
CA PRO A 259 -17.39 -10.52 13.62
C PRO A 259 -16.67 -10.44 12.29
N THR A 260 -16.42 -9.24 11.79
CA THR A 260 -15.66 -9.02 10.56
C THR A 260 -14.26 -9.65 10.69
N GLY A 261 -13.86 -10.45 9.70
CA GLY A 261 -12.54 -11.11 9.71
C GLY A 261 -12.51 -12.47 10.43
N VAL A 262 -13.65 -12.99 10.87
CA VAL A 262 -13.74 -14.36 11.41
C VAL A 262 -14.43 -15.26 10.39
N LEU A 263 -13.80 -16.40 10.07
CA LEU A 263 -14.36 -17.45 9.24
C LEU A 263 -14.57 -18.70 10.09
N ILE A 264 -15.70 -19.38 9.88
CA ILE A 264 -16.04 -20.64 10.57
C ILE A 264 -16.34 -21.69 9.51
N LEU A 265 -15.64 -22.81 9.55
CA LEU A 265 -15.84 -23.92 8.63
C LEU A 265 -15.95 -25.26 9.38
N ASP A 266 -16.66 -26.21 8.78
CA ASP A 266 -16.80 -27.57 9.25
C ASP A 266 -15.48 -28.33 9.05
N ALA A 267 -14.84 -28.74 10.14
CA ALA A 267 -13.54 -29.40 10.13
C ALA A 267 -13.58 -30.78 9.44
N ASP A 268 -14.66 -31.52 9.64
CA ASP A 268 -14.82 -32.88 9.08
C ASP A 268 -15.04 -32.81 7.57
N LYS A 269 -15.89 -31.89 7.09
CA LYS A 269 -16.08 -31.61 5.65
C LYS A 269 -14.84 -31.07 4.99
N ALA A 270 -14.00 -30.31 5.70
CA ALA A 270 -12.72 -29.83 5.22
C ALA A 270 -11.64 -30.90 5.12
N GLY A 271 -11.90 -32.10 5.67
CA GLY A 271 -10.92 -33.18 5.73
C GLY A 271 -9.73 -32.89 6.64
N ILE A 272 -9.95 -32.07 7.68
CA ILE A 272 -8.91 -31.69 8.64
C ILE A 272 -8.94 -32.66 9.81
N PRO A 273 -7.90 -33.51 9.99
CA PRO A 273 -7.83 -34.42 11.12
C PRO A 273 -7.80 -33.68 12.45
N GLU A 274 -8.38 -34.33 13.49
CA GLU A 274 -8.42 -33.74 14.84
C GLU A 274 -7.00 -33.44 15.37
N GLY A 275 -6.84 -32.29 15.97
CA GLY A 275 -5.55 -31.81 16.49
C GLY A 275 -4.53 -31.42 15.41
N THR A 276 -4.90 -31.37 14.13
CA THR A 276 -4.00 -31.04 13.04
C THR A 276 -4.22 -29.58 12.61
N ALA A 277 -3.13 -28.80 12.56
CA ALA A 277 -3.20 -27.44 12.07
C ALA A 277 -3.36 -27.42 10.53
N PRO A 278 -4.38 -26.76 9.99
CA PRO A 278 -4.56 -26.65 8.56
C PRO A 278 -3.45 -25.80 7.90
N VAL A 279 -3.05 -26.18 6.69
CA VAL A 279 -1.97 -25.51 5.95
C VAL A 279 -2.52 -24.38 5.11
N VAL A 280 -2.00 -23.19 5.35
CA VAL A 280 -2.30 -21.97 4.58
C VAL A 280 -1.13 -21.64 3.66
N GLY A 281 -1.43 -21.23 2.44
CA GLY A 281 -0.41 -20.86 1.48
C GLY A 281 -0.90 -19.83 0.44
N PRO A 282 -0.01 -19.31 -0.41
CA PRO A 282 -0.36 -18.41 -1.50
C PRO A 282 -1.16 -19.13 -2.60
N TRP A 283 -1.85 -18.35 -3.45
CA TRP A 283 -2.55 -18.90 -4.60
C TRP A 283 -1.60 -19.43 -5.69
N LYS A 284 -2.09 -20.39 -6.48
CA LYS A 284 -1.39 -20.97 -7.62
C LYS A 284 -2.30 -20.96 -8.85
N SER A 285 -1.70 -20.97 -10.03
CA SER A 285 -2.47 -21.11 -11.27
C SER A 285 -3.25 -22.43 -11.27
N GLY A 286 -4.54 -22.35 -11.60
CA GLY A 286 -5.45 -23.50 -11.56
C GLY A 286 -6.30 -23.61 -10.30
N ASP A 287 -6.00 -22.85 -9.24
CA ASP A 287 -6.80 -22.83 -8.01
C ASP A 287 -8.24 -22.37 -8.27
N TRP A 288 -9.19 -22.98 -7.55
CA TRP A 288 -10.60 -22.68 -7.65
C TRP A 288 -11.32 -22.79 -6.31
N ILE A 289 -12.44 -22.08 -6.19
CA ILE A 289 -13.33 -22.07 -5.02
C ILE A 289 -14.79 -22.12 -5.48
N ARG A 290 -15.72 -22.56 -4.61
CA ARG A 290 -17.17 -22.37 -4.73
C ARG A 290 -17.64 -21.43 -3.64
N PRO A 291 -17.69 -20.12 -3.87
CA PRO A 291 -18.11 -19.18 -2.84
C PRO A 291 -19.53 -19.49 -2.36
N LEU A 292 -19.80 -19.20 -1.08
CA LEU A 292 -21.14 -19.33 -0.51
C LEU A 292 -22.17 -18.54 -1.34
N GLY A 293 -23.26 -19.21 -1.73
CA GLY A 293 -24.33 -18.59 -2.54
C GLY A 293 -24.07 -18.55 -4.05
N ALA A 294 -22.90 -18.99 -4.54
CA ALA A 294 -22.61 -19.08 -5.95
C ALA A 294 -23.00 -20.45 -6.56
N PRO A 295 -23.51 -20.48 -7.82
CA PRO A 295 -24.02 -21.70 -8.43
C PRO A 295 -22.94 -22.71 -8.87
N GLY A 296 -21.65 -22.37 -8.81
CA GLY A 296 -20.59 -23.23 -9.36
C GLY A 296 -19.16 -22.89 -8.94
N LYS A 297 -18.22 -23.64 -9.52
CA LYS A 297 -16.78 -23.43 -9.34
C LYS A 297 -16.35 -22.12 -10.00
N LYS A 298 -15.51 -21.34 -9.33
CA LYS A 298 -14.90 -20.11 -9.81
C LYS A 298 -13.40 -20.22 -9.71
N LYS A 299 -12.68 -19.89 -10.79
CA LYS A 299 -11.21 -19.80 -10.73
C LYS A 299 -10.78 -18.70 -9.77
N MET A 300 -9.73 -18.92 -8.99
CA MET A 300 -9.23 -17.92 -8.05
C MET A 300 -8.84 -16.60 -8.73
N GLN A 301 -8.33 -16.67 -9.96
CA GLN A 301 -8.03 -15.47 -10.74
C GLN A 301 -9.27 -14.58 -10.99
N ASP A 302 -10.41 -15.21 -11.33
CA ASP A 302 -11.68 -14.50 -11.56
C ASP A 302 -12.27 -14.02 -10.24
N TRP A 303 -12.14 -14.83 -9.16
CA TRP A 303 -12.57 -14.44 -7.82
C TRP A 303 -11.83 -13.18 -7.34
N PHE A 304 -10.49 -13.11 -7.49
CA PHE A 304 -9.70 -11.92 -7.16
C PHE A 304 -10.11 -10.69 -7.96
N THR A 305 -10.47 -10.88 -9.24
CA THR A 305 -10.91 -9.79 -10.11
C THR A 305 -12.23 -9.21 -9.64
N ASP A 306 -13.20 -10.07 -9.31
CA ASP A 306 -14.53 -9.65 -8.83
C ASP A 306 -14.48 -8.98 -7.45
N HIS A 307 -13.51 -9.37 -6.61
CA HIS A 307 -13.30 -8.77 -5.29
C HIS A 307 -12.28 -7.63 -5.32
N HIS A 308 -11.90 -7.18 -6.53
CA HIS A 308 -10.99 -6.05 -6.76
C HIS A 308 -9.64 -6.17 -6.01
N ILE A 309 -9.15 -7.41 -5.80
CA ILE A 309 -7.85 -7.64 -5.20
C ILE A 309 -6.74 -7.22 -6.20
N PRO A 310 -5.90 -6.26 -5.86
CA PRO A 310 -4.80 -5.82 -6.72
C PRO A 310 -3.84 -6.94 -7.10
N ALA A 311 -3.24 -6.87 -8.29
CA ALA A 311 -2.37 -7.94 -8.80
C ALA A 311 -1.13 -8.19 -7.91
N ASP A 312 -0.64 -7.15 -7.27
CA ASP A 312 0.49 -7.16 -6.33
C ASP A 312 0.11 -7.70 -4.94
N GLU A 313 -1.17 -7.70 -4.57
CA GLU A 313 -1.66 -8.26 -3.31
C GLU A 313 -2.06 -9.74 -3.42
N LYS A 314 -2.41 -10.23 -4.62
CA LYS A 314 -2.83 -11.61 -4.84
C LYS A 314 -1.88 -12.67 -4.26
N PRO A 315 -0.54 -12.56 -4.41
CA PRO A 315 0.40 -13.53 -3.85
C PRO A 315 0.39 -13.61 -2.32
N PHE A 316 -0.10 -12.55 -1.64
CA PHE A 316 -0.09 -12.45 -0.19
C PHE A 316 -1.44 -12.80 0.45
N VAL A 317 -2.49 -13.04 -0.35
CA VAL A 317 -3.78 -13.49 0.18
C VAL A 317 -3.65 -14.93 0.66
N PRO A 318 -3.83 -15.19 1.96
CA PRO A 318 -3.66 -16.52 2.50
C PRO A 318 -4.87 -17.41 2.16
N LEU A 319 -4.61 -18.56 1.58
CA LEU A 319 -5.62 -19.54 1.14
C LEU A 319 -5.49 -20.83 1.92
N LEU A 320 -6.61 -21.29 2.48
CA LEU A 320 -6.71 -22.64 3.04
C LEU A 320 -7.03 -23.63 1.93
N ARG A 321 -6.22 -24.66 1.75
CA ARG A 321 -6.35 -25.68 0.70
C ARG A 321 -6.93 -26.96 1.22
N SER A 322 -7.68 -27.66 0.37
CA SER A 322 -8.08 -29.03 0.63
C SER A 322 -6.88 -29.97 0.60
N SER A 323 -6.83 -30.90 1.55
CA SER A 323 -5.86 -32.00 1.54
C SER A 323 -6.16 -33.05 0.46
N LEU A 324 -7.42 -33.13 0.01
CA LEU A 324 -7.90 -34.12 -0.99
C LEU A 324 -7.71 -33.61 -2.43
N ASP A 325 -7.83 -32.29 -2.66
CA ASP A 325 -7.63 -31.65 -3.95
C ASP A 325 -6.82 -30.36 -3.74
N PRO A 326 -5.51 -30.38 -4.05
CA PRO A 326 -4.63 -29.25 -3.81
C PRO A 326 -4.99 -27.96 -4.58
N GLN A 327 -5.82 -28.03 -5.62
CA GLN A 327 -6.32 -26.87 -6.35
C GLN A 327 -7.63 -26.32 -5.77
N HIS A 328 -8.31 -27.08 -4.92
CA HIS A 328 -9.54 -26.67 -4.29
C HIS A 328 -9.24 -25.81 -3.04
N ILE A 329 -9.70 -24.57 -3.06
CA ILE A 329 -9.55 -23.62 -1.95
C ILE A 329 -10.79 -23.71 -1.06
N LEU A 330 -10.56 -24.03 0.23
CA LEU A 330 -11.60 -24.15 1.25
C LEU A 330 -11.92 -22.81 1.93
N ALA A 331 -10.95 -21.90 2.02
CA ALA A 331 -11.17 -20.55 2.50
C ALA A 331 -10.18 -19.56 1.87
N VAL A 332 -10.68 -18.37 1.59
CA VAL A 332 -9.91 -17.17 1.24
C VAL A 332 -9.93 -16.25 2.46
N ILE A 333 -8.84 -16.20 3.18
CA ILE A 333 -8.77 -15.54 4.49
C ILE A 333 -8.43 -14.04 4.31
N PRO A 334 -9.18 -13.11 4.89
CA PRO A 334 -10.35 -13.26 5.77
C PRO A 334 -11.71 -13.16 5.06
N HIS A 335 -11.81 -13.39 3.76
CA HIS A 335 -12.93 -12.98 2.91
C HIS A 335 -14.12 -13.95 2.90
N CYS A 336 -13.88 -15.25 2.63
CA CYS A 336 -14.98 -16.21 2.50
C CYS A 336 -14.50 -17.65 2.67
N ILE A 337 -15.47 -18.58 2.85
CA ILE A 337 -15.27 -20.02 2.82
C ILE A 337 -15.90 -20.64 1.57
N ASP A 338 -15.44 -21.83 1.19
CA ASP A 338 -16.07 -22.67 0.15
C ASP A 338 -17.41 -23.23 0.66
N HIS A 339 -18.36 -23.36 -0.27
CA HIS A 339 -19.69 -23.90 0.03
C HIS A 339 -19.65 -25.32 0.63
N SER A 340 -18.67 -26.15 0.22
CA SER A 340 -18.58 -27.54 0.69
C SER A 340 -18.25 -27.68 2.16
N VAL A 341 -17.58 -26.68 2.74
CA VAL A 341 -17.14 -26.69 4.15
C VAL A 341 -18.01 -25.83 5.08
N ARG A 342 -19.19 -25.46 4.61
CA ARG A 342 -20.14 -24.70 5.45
C ARG A 342 -20.63 -25.53 6.63
N VAL A 343 -20.78 -24.88 7.75
CA VAL A 343 -21.40 -25.44 8.97
C VAL A 343 -22.87 -25.76 8.70
N GLY A 344 -23.36 -26.85 9.25
CA GLY A 344 -24.74 -27.29 9.14
C GLY A 344 -25.12 -28.23 10.30
N ASP A 345 -26.36 -28.78 10.25
CA ASP A 345 -26.94 -29.56 11.35
C ASP A 345 -26.12 -30.81 11.73
N SER A 346 -25.34 -31.34 10.81
CA SER A 346 -24.48 -32.54 11.04
C SER A 346 -23.06 -32.18 11.48
N THR A 347 -22.70 -30.92 11.58
CA THR A 347 -21.36 -30.47 12.01
C THR A 347 -21.14 -30.82 13.47
N ARG A 348 -19.97 -31.39 13.78
CA ARG A 348 -19.55 -31.71 15.16
C ARG A 348 -18.34 -30.90 15.60
N ARG A 349 -17.45 -30.62 14.66
CA ARG A 349 -16.22 -29.87 14.89
C ARG A 349 -16.10 -28.71 13.91
N ILE A 350 -15.62 -27.59 14.38
CA ILE A 350 -15.39 -26.41 13.54
C ILE A 350 -13.92 -25.95 13.65
N ILE A 351 -13.45 -25.34 12.58
CA ILE A 351 -12.24 -24.51 12.62
C ILE A 351 -12.69 -23.05 12.57
N ARG A 352 -12.38 -22.34 13.62
CA ARG A 352 -12.52 -20.88 13.68
C ARG A 352 -11.21 -20.24 13.22
N ILE A 353 -11.28 -19.50 12.13
CA ILE A 353 -10.15 -18.73 11.59
C ILE A 353 -10.38 -17.26 11.92
N SER A 354 -9.50 -16.65 12.66
CA SER A 354 -9.51 -15.21 12.93
C SER A 354 -8.20 -14.60 12.48
N VAL A 355 -8.29 -13.43 11.84
CA VAL A 355 -7.13 -12.62 11.47
C VAL A 355 -7.01 -11.53 12.51
N LYS A 356 -5.90 -11.51 13.26
CA LYS A 356 -5.56 -10.33 14.03
C LYS A 356 -5.23 -9.23 13.02
N ASN A 357 -6.08 -8.24 12.92
CA ASN A 357 -5.72 -7.00 12.25
C ASN A 357 -4.66 -6.32 13.13
N ASP A 358 -3.37 -6.50 12.74
CA ASP A 358 -2.28 -5.67 13.26
C ASP A 358 -2.39 -4.24 12.75
#